data_ea3e2151e893c80c07d574cdaa151411
#
_entry.id   ea3e2151e893c80c07d574cdaa151411
#
_cell.length_a   1.000
_cell.length_b   1.000
_cell.length_c   1.000
_cell.angle_alpha   90.00
_cell.angle_beta   90.00
_cell.angle_gamma   90.00
#
_symmetry.space_group_name_H-M   'P 1'
#
loop_
_entity.id
_entity.type
_entity.pdbx_description
1 polymer ?
#
loop_
_entity_poly.entity_id
_entity_poly.type
_entity_poly.pdbx_seq_one_letter_code
_entity_poly.pdbx_strand_id
1 'polypeptide(L)'
;MQRLDLDSLCAILGDQVVALPLERGLPPATGLASHTDHLRPGEAFVALAGAHGHGLDHAARAEAAGAAFLISDRPHPRALLVRDAAAALAHLGRHAREQRRGPVVGVTGSVGKTTTKTLLGAATAARTSPGNINTPAALACVLVHAWLVDAPERPLVIELGIDRRGEMATLLELVRPSHGVLTAIAEAHLEGLGDLRDVAREKSLVLHAAPAGRYVGEQAWASLDPALHASSLRIGLGDGLPSGRFDAAQRQLHARLRRPDGGEAHVSLTLPGLGAPLAQAALVALQVALDLGVTPRLAAERVAAARLEPRRLQAHVLGPLTLLDDAYNASPVSMRAALDVLAALPAPRAAVLGDMRELGSRSHDAHAELGALVAAADLAGVWFVGPESRRAFEATTGRHERHHHPDVEALLRDKAGLPRRGSLLIKGSRSIGLDRLVDALLAEHALTVAS
;
A
#
# COMPACT_ATOMS: atom_id res chain seq x y z
N MET A 1 12.50 15.37 21.31
CA MET A 1 12.09 15.66 19.93
C MET A 1 13.04 16.69 19.36
N GLN A 2 13.74 16.35 18.30
CA GLN A 2 14.52 17.30 17.52
C GLN A 2 13.57 18.20 16.72
N ARG A 3 13.98 19.41 16.44
CA ARG A 3 13.20 20.36 15.61
C ARG A 3 14.12 20.89 14.51
N LEU A 4 13.55 21.18 13.36
CA LEU A 4 14.27 21.79 12.24
C LEU A 4 14.09 23.32 12.30
N ASP A 5 15.09 24.01 12.83
CA ASP A 5 15.20 25.45 12.68
C ASP A 5 15.92 25.84 11.38
N LEU A 6 15.91 27.12 11.06
CA LEU A 6 16.51 27.63 9.84
C LEU A 6 18.04 27.43 9.81
N ASP A 7 18.71 27.52 10.97
CA ASP A 7 20.16 27.33 11.06
C ASP A 7 20.55 25.88 10.75
N SER A 8 19.81 24.91 11.32
CA SER A 8 19.98 23.49 11.01
C SER A 8 19.74 23.19 9.53
N LEU A 9 18.67 23.78 8.94
CA LEU A 9 18.38 23.63 7.52
C LEU A 9 19.50 24.20 6.65
N CYS A 10 20.02 25.39 6.98
CA CYS A 10 21.14 25.99 6.26
C CYS A 10 22.40 25.13 6.38
N ALA A 11 22.69 24.58 7.56
CA ALA A 11 23.83 23.70 7.76
C ALA A 11 23.75 22.40 6.93
N ILE A 12 22.54 21.81 6.81
CA ILE A 12 22.30 20.59 6.05
C ILE A 12 22.30 20.87 4.54
N LEU A 13 21.61 21.91 4.11
CA LEU A 13 21.41 22.20 2.68
C LEU A 13 22.60 22.92 2.04
N GLY A 14 23.41 23.63 2.81
CA GLY A 14 24.62 24.30 2.36
C GLY A 14 24.35 25.29 1.21
N ASP A 15 25.02 25.08 0.10
CA ASP A 15 24.97 25.93 -1.11
C ASP A 15 23.63 25.86 -1.87
N GLN A 16 22.73 24.97 -1.51
CA GLN A 16 21.36 24.96 -2.05
C GLN A 16 20.50 26.11 -1.51
N VAL A 17 20.86 26.68 -0.33
CA VAL A 17 20.16 27.84 0.23
C VAL A 17 20.55 29.10 -0.52
N VAL A 18 19.56 29.82 -1.04
CA VAL A 18 19.73 31.08 -1.78
C VAL A 18 19.48 32.27 -0.86
N ALA A 19 18.41 32.23 -0.05
CA ALA A 19 18.09 33.29 0.89
C ALA A 19 17.24 32.78 2.07
N LEU A 20 17.39 33.46 3.22
CA LEU A 20 16.54 33.26 4.38
C LEU A 20 15.17 33.94 4.18
N PRO A 21 14.13 33.49 4.91
CA PRO A 21 12.83 34.15 4.94
C PRO A 21 12.95 35.63 5.30
N LEU A 22 12.12 36.47 4.69
CA LEU A 22 12.04 37.90 5.05
C LEU A 22 11.38 38.12 6.43
N GLU A 23 10.38 37.27 6.73
CA GLU A 23 9.73 37.26 8.04
C GLU A 23 10.69 36.72 9.10
N ARG A 24 10.80 37.42 10.23
CA ARG A 24 11.69 37.03 11.34
C ARG A 24 10.92 36.30 12.44
N GLY A 25 11.66 35.46 13.19
CA GLY A 25 11.07 34.75 14.35
C GLY A 25 10.15 33.60 13.98
N LEU A 26 10.30 33.03 12.80
CA LEU A 26 9.56 31.82 12.39
C LEU A 26 9.90 30.65 13.33
N PRO A 27 8.90 29.88 13.79
CA PRO A 27 9.14 28.78 14.71
C PRO A 27 9.85 27.64 14.01
N PRO A 28 10.65 26.81 14.72
CA PRO A 28 11.27 25.62 14.16
C PRO A 28 10.21 24.57 13.78
N ALA A 29 10.42 23.88 12.64
CA ALA A 29 9.49 22.89 12.14
C ALA A 29 9.58 21.55 12.89
N THR A 30 8.44 20.90 13.07
CA THR A 30 8.30 19.56 13.68
C THR A 30 8.33 18.42 12.64
N GLY A 31 8.37 18.75 11.36
CA GLY A 31 8.36 17.86 10.23
C GLY A 31 8.31 18.61 8.91
N LEU A 32 8.17 17.88 7.82
CA LEU A 32 7.99 18.42 6.47
C LEU A 32 6.75 17.82 5.83
N ALA A 33 6.03 18.63 5.04
CA ALA A 33 4.95 18.17 4.17
C ALA A 33 5.10 18.76 2.76
N SER A 34 4.90 17.97 1.73
CA SER A 34 4.91 18.41 0.32
C SER A 34 3.51 18.52 -0.29
N HIS A 35 2.46 18.27 0.51
CA HIS A 35 1.06 18.41 0.12
C HIS A 35 0.25 18.99 1.27
N THR A 36 -0.60 19.99 0.99
CA THR A 36 -1.37 20.69 2.02
C THR A 36 -2.38 19.79 2.77
N ASP A 37 -2.90 18.74 2.12
CA ASP A 37 -3.81 17.79 2.77
C ASP A 37 -3.11 16.90 3.83
N HIS A 38 -1.79 16.80 3.76
CA HIS A 38 -0.98 16.02 4.70
C HIS A 38 -0.21 16.89 5.69
N LEU A 39 -0.27 18.21 5.52
CA LEU A 39 0.40 19.17 6.39
C LEU A 39 -0.25 19.18 7.78
N ARG A 40 0.58 19.05 8.80
CA ARG A 40 0.18 19.17 10.20
C ARG A 40 0.65 20.51 10.77
N PRO A 41 -0.08 21.09 11.72
CA PRO A 41 0.37 22.33 12.37
C PRO A 41 1.79 22.19 12.93
N GLY A 42 2.64 23.17 12.64
CA GLY A 42 4.04 23.20 13.06
C GLY A 42 5.02 22.48 12.10
N GLU A 43 4.57 21.85 11.03
CA GLU A 43 5.47 21.36 9.99
C GLU A 43 5.83 22.46 8.99
N ALA A 44 6.97 22.35 8.29
CA ALA A 44 7.28 23.23 7.18
C ALA A 44 6.66 22.67 5.88
N PHE A 45 6.11 23.55 5.05
CA PHE A 45 5.55 23.19 3.77
C PHE A 45 6.60 23.33 2.66
N VAL A 46 6.88 22.25 1.95
CA VAL A 46 7.80 22.26 0.81
C VAL A 46 6.99 22.47 -0.48
N ALA A 47 7.10 23.66 -1.04
CA ALA A 47 6.37 24.08 -2.23
C ALA A 47 7.11 23.59 -3.49
N LEU A 48 6.67 22.47 -4.03
CA LEU A 48 7.26 21.83 -5.22
C LEU A 48 6.61 22.31 -6.51
N ALA A 49 7.36 22.31 -7.60
CA ALA A 49 6.80 22.44 -8.94
C ALA A 49 6.02 21.15 -9.29
N GLY A 50 4.79 21.31 -9.76
CA GLY A 50 3.90 20.23 -10.19
C GLY A 50 3.53 20.32 -11.66
N ALA A 51 2.84 19.32 -12.20
CA ALA A 51 2.40 19.28 -13.60
C ALA A 51 1.39 20.40 -13.95
N HIS A 52 0.63 20.91 -12.98
CA HIS A 52 -0.46 21.87 -13.20
C HIS A 52 -0.26 23.21 -12.49
N GLY A 53 0.90 23.45 -11.88
CA GLY A 53 1.19 24.67 -11.13
C GLY A 53 2.36 24.50 -10.17
N HIS A 54 2.52 25.48 -9.30
CA HIS A 54 3.58 25.47 -8.30
C HIS A 54 2.99 25.39 -6.88
N GLY A 55 3.68 24.68 -5.97
CA GLY A 55 3.22 24.54 -4.57
C GLY A 55 2.97 25.85 -3.84
N LEU A 56 3.65 26.94 -4.22
CA LEU A 56 3.37 28.29 -3.67
C LEU A 56 1.98 28.82 -4.00
N ASP A 57 1.31 28.33 -5.03
CA ASP A 57 -0.08 28.68 -5.33
C ASP A 57 -1.01 28.24 -4.17
N HIS A 58 -0.53 27.35 -3.32
CA HIS A 58 -1.20 26.87 -2.11
C HIS A 58 -0.62 27.43 -0.80
N ALA A 59 0.25 28.45 -0.86
CA ALA A 59 0.93 29.00 0.32
C ALA A 59 -0.07 29.48 1.39
N ALA A 60 -1.09 30.24 1.00
CA ALA A 60 -2.12 30.71 1.95
C ALA A 60 -2.87 29.56 2.64
N ARG A 61 -3.12 28.46 1.92
CA ARG A 61 -3.72 27.25 2.51
C ARG A 61 -2.77 26.55 3.48
N ALA A 62 -1.48 26.48 3.16
CA ALA A 62 -0.47 25.90 4.03
C ALA A 62 -0.32 26.74 5.31
N GLU A 63 -0.31 28.06 5.21
CA GLU A 63 -0.26 28.98 6.36
C GLU A 63 -1.49 28.85 7.24
N ALA A 64 -2.69 28.82 6.65
CA ALA A 64 -3.95 28.58 7.36
C ALA A 64 -3.99 27.22 8.06
N ALA A 65 -3.32 26.21 7.51
CA ALA A 65 -3.14 24.89 8.14
C ALA A 65 -2.05 24.85 9.21
N GLY A 66 -1.38 25.98 9.50
CA GLY A 66 -0.40 26.12 10.57
C GLY A 66 1.04 25.75 10.16
N ALA A 67 1.42 25.94 8.88
CA ALA A 67 2.80 25.78 8.46
C ALA A 67 3.75 26.69 9.27
N ALA A 68 4.84 26.13 9.81
CA ALA A 68 5.85 26.87 10.53
C ALA A 68 6.54 27.91 9.63
N PHE A 69 6.91 27.48 8.44
CA PHE A 69 7.47 28.27 7.34
C PHE A 69 7.35 27.45 6.05
N LEU A 70 7.81 28.03 4.93
CA LEU A 70 7.85 27.35 3.65
C LEU A 70 9.30 27.07 3.21
N ILE A 71 9.49 26.07 2.34
CA ILE A 71 10.73 25.84 1.58
C ILE A 71 10.34 25.90 0.11
N SER A 72 10.99 26.75 -0.69
CA SER A 72 10.59 26.98 -2.07
C SER A 72 11.78 27.40 -2.94
N ASP A 73 11.71 27.09 -4.24
CA ASP A 73 12.61 27.63 -5.27
C ASP A 73 12.11 28.97 -5.88
N ARG A 74 10.98 29.50 -5.35
CA ARG A 74 10.45 30.82 -5.71
C ARG A 74 10.33 31.70 -4.46
N PRO A 75 10.54 33.03 -4.59
CA PRO A 75 10.48 33.93 -3.47
C PRO A 75 9.09 33.98 -2.81
N HIS A 76 9.08 33.95 -1.46
CA HIS A 76 7.90 34.20 -0.63
C HIS A 76 8.37 34.72 0.74
N PRO A 77 7.65 35.65 1.42
CA PRO A 77 8.11 36.27 2.67
C PRO A 77 8.46 35.25 3.77
N ARG A 78 7.75 34.13 3.85
CA ARG A 78 7.94 33.06 4.84
C ARG A 78 8.73 31.86 4.30
N ALA A 79 9.31 31.93 3.11
CA ALA A 79 10.03 30.81 2.52
C ALA A 79 11.53 30.88 2.76
N LEU A 80 12.13 29.77 3.17
CA LEU A 80 13.53 29.48 2.93
C LEU A 80 13.68 29.28 1.42
N LEU A 81 14.33 30.22 0.74
CA LEU A 81 14.55 30.15 -0.70
C LEU A 81 15.72 29.21 -0.99
N VAL A 82 15.48 28.19 -1.79
CA VAL A 82 16.47 27.22 -2.24
C VAL A 82 16.60 27.25 -3.77
N ARG A 83 17.68 26.68 -4.33
CA ARG A 83 17.88 26.61 -5.78
C ARG A 83 16.85 25.71 -6.47
N ASP A 84 16.51 24.58 -5.83
CA ASP A 84 15.53 23.57 -6.29
C ASP A 84 14.90 22.94 -5.06
N ALA A 85 13.60 23.12 -4.91
CA ALA A 85 12.86 22.63 -3.75
C ALA A 85 12.79 21.10 -3.69
N ALA A 86 12.72 20.43 -4.85
CA ALA A 86 12.69 18.97 -4.92
C ALA A 86 14.05 18.36 -4.56
N ALA A 87 15.15 18.94 -5.07
CA ALA A 87 16.51 18.53 -4.74
C ALA A 87 16.81 18.77 -3.25
N ALA A 88 16.39 19.91 -2.69
CA ALA A 88 16.54 20.24 -1.28
C ALA A 88 15.78 19.23 -0.39
N LEU A 89 14.52 18.91 -0.73
CA LEU A 89 13.74 17.91 0.00
C LEU A 89 14.38 16.52 -0.07
N ALA A 90 14.84 16.10 -1.24
CA ALA A 90 15.56 14.82 -1.40
C ALA A 90 16.85 14.79 -0.58
N HIS A 91 17.58 15.91 -0.51
CA HIS A 91 18.79 16.03 0.32
C HIS A 91 18.45 15.88 1.80
N LEU A 92 17.43 16.59 2.29
CA LEU A 92 16.95 16.45 3.68
C LEU A 92 16.51 15.02 4.00
N GLY A 93 15.83 14.35 3.05
CA GLY A 93 15.44 12.95 3.18
C GLY A 93 16.65 12.00 3.29
N ARG A 94 17.68 12.19 2.45
CA ARG A 94 18.93 11.41 2.51
C ARG A 94 19.68 11.65 3.81
N HIS A 95 19.80 12.92 4.24
CA HIS A 95 20.41 13.25 5.51
C HIS A 95 19.66 12.56 6.67
N ALA A 96 18.34 12.66 6.72
CA ALA A 96 17.52 12.00 7.73
C ALA A 96 17.70 10.47 7.71
N ARG A 97 17.83 9.86 6.52
CA ARG A 97 18.11 8.43 6.38
C ARG A 97 19.46 8.03 6.96
N GLU A 98 20.48 8.86 6.80
CA GLU A 98 21.83 8.65 7.35
C GLU A 98 21.87 8.66 8.88
N GLN A 99 21.00 9.42 9.51
CA GLN A 99 20.90 9.49 10.97
C GLN A 99 20.22 8.24 11.59
N ARG A 100 19.64 7.35 10.77
CA ARG A 100 18.98 6.14 11.26
C ARG A 100 19.95 4.97 11.38
N ARG A 101 19.95 4.31 12.56
CA ARG A 101 20.77 3.12 12.88
C ARG A 101 19.96 1.84 12.80
N GLY A 102 18.65 1.92 13.07
CA GLY A 102 17.75 0.78 13.02
C GLY A 102 17.45 0.28 11.60
N PRO A 103 16.90 -0.93 11.47
CA PRO A 103 16.60 -1.52 10.19
C PRO A 103 15.56 -0.70 9.42
N VAL A 104 15.79 -0.58 8.11
CA VAL A 104 14.83 0.00 7.15
C VAL A 104 14.42 -1.11 6.19
N VAL A 105 13.12 -1.43 6.19
CA VAL A 105 12.54 -2.48 5.35
C VAL A 105 11.78 -1.83 4.19
N GLY A 106 12.24 -2.08 2.97
CA GLY A 106 11.52 -1.70 1.74
C GLY A 106 10.57 -2.81 1.32
N VAL A 107 9.29 -2.48 1.15
CA VAL A 107 8.26 -3.45 0.73
C VAL A 107 7.72 -3.06 -0.64
N THR A 108 7.88 -3.93 -1.63
CA THR A 108 7.34 -3.75 -2.98
C THR A 108 6.65 -4.99 -3.50
N GLY A 109 6.03 -4.89 -4.66
CA GLY A 109 5.33 -5.95 -5.38
C GLY A 109 4.14 -5.43 -6.17
N SER A 110 3.56 -6.25 -7.00
CA SER A 110 2.35 -5.89 -7.76
C SER A 110 1.13 -5.81 -6.85
N VAL A 111 0.95 -6.76 -5.93
CA VAL A 111 -0.13 -6.84 -4.95
C VAL A 111 0.41 -7.13 -3.55
N GLY A 112 -0.36 -6.82 -2.50
CA GLY A 112 -0.03 -7.16 -1.11
C GLY A 112 0.94 -6.21 -0.40
N LYS A 113 1.51 -5.19 -1.05
CA LYS A 113 2.47 -4.22 -0.47
C LYS A 113 1.97 -3.61 0.84
N THR A 114 0.83 -2.93 0.79
CA THR A 114 0.29 -2.19 1.94
C THR A 114 -0.10 -3.11 3.08
N THR A 115 -0.71 -4.25 2.78
CA THR A 115 -1.07 -5.25 3.79
C THR A 115 0.18 -5.79 4.49
N THR A 116 1.21 -6.16 3.72
CA THR A 116 2.49 -6.63 4.26
C THR A 116 3.18 -5.56 5.09
N LYS A 117 3.24 -4.30 4.61
CA LYS A 117 3.76 -3.15 5.35
C LYS A 117 3.04 -2.98 6.69
N THR A 118 1.71 -3.01 6.68
CA THR A 118 0.88 -2.82 7.89
C THR A 118 1.14 -3.92 8.92
N LEU A 119 1.13 -5.19 8.49
CA LEU A 119 1.38 -6.32 9.39
C LEU A 119 2.83 -6.35 9.89
N LEU A 120 3.79 -6.05 9.03
CA LEU A 120 5.20 -5.97 9.42
C LEU A 120 5.45 -4.80 10.37
N GLY A 121 4.83 -3.66 10.12
CA GLY A 121 4.85 -2.51 11.04
C GLY A 121 4.31 -2.87 12.42
N ALA A 122 3.19 -3.58 12.48
CA ALA A 122 2.63 -4.08 13.73
C ALA A 122 3.58 -5.09 14.40
N ALA A 123 4.02 -6.14 13.69
CA ALA A 123 4.88 -7.18 14.22
C ALA A 123 6.15 -6.63 14.89
N THR A 124 6.77 -5.62 14.26
CA THR A 124 8.06 -5.05 14.71
C THR A 124 7.93 -3.79 15.55
N ALA A 125 6.73 -3.27 15.78
CA ALA A 125 6.47 -1.93 16.32
C ALA A 125 7.21 -0.81 15.56
N ALA A 126 7.42 -1.03 14.25
CA ALA A 126 8.09 -0.08 13.39
C ALA A 126 7.23 1.15 13.11
N ARG A 127 7.87 2.25 12.72
CA ARG A 127 7.17 3.30 11.98
C ARG A 127 6.90 2.79 10.55
N THR A 128 5.73 3.09 10.03
CA THR A 128 5.39 2.79 8.62
C THR A 128 5.17 4.07 7.82
N SER A 129 5.44 4.03 6.52
CA SER A 129 4.96 5.08 5.61
C SER A 129 3.43 5.09 5.62
N PRO A 130 2.77 6.28 5.73
CA PRO A 130 1.32 6.35 5.81
C PRO A 130 0.65 5.98 4.47
N GLY A 131 -0.49 5.31 4.53
CA GLY A 131 -1.29 4.96 3.35
C GLY A 131 -0.48 4.29 2.24
N ASN A 132 -0.69 4.74 1.01
CA ASN A 132 0.05 4.33 -0.20
C ASN A 132 1.02 5.41 -0.70
N ILE A 133 1.49 6.28 0.18
CA ILE A 133 2.45 7.33 -0.14
C ILE A 133 3.76 6.68 -0.59
N ASN A 134 4.13 6.88 -1.87
CA ASN A 134 5.27 6.25 -2.52
C ASN A 134 6.05 7.18 -3.48
N THR A 135 5.69 8.47 -3.54
CA THR A 135 6.49 9.43 -4.31
C THR A 135 7.79 9.80 -3.59
N PRO A 136 8.88 10.11 -4.31
CA PRO A 136 10.15 10.51 -3.69
C PRO A 136 10.00 11.66 -2.68
N ALA A 137 9.21 12.69 -3.02
CA ALA A 137 8.96 13.82 -2.17
C ALA A 137 8.27 13.43 -0.85
N ALA A 138 7.22 12.62 -0.94
CA ALA A 138 6.49 12.17 0.23
C ALA A 138 7.31 11.23 1.11
N LEU A 139 8.13 10.34 0.51
CA LEU A 139 9.03 9.48 1.26
C LEU A 139 10.16 10.28 1.94
N ALA A 140 10.66 11.34 1.34
CA ALA A 140 11.60 12.25 1.99
C ALA A 140 10.97 12.89 3.25
N CYS A 141 9.72 13.34 3.17
CA CYS A 141 8.99 13.84 4.35
C CYS A 141 8.85 12.76 5.45
N VAL A 142 8.55 11.50 5.07
CA VAL A 142 8.48 10.37 6.02
C VAL A 142 9.81 10.14 6.72
N LEU A 143 10.92 10.16 5.98
CA LEU A 143 12.28 9.98 6.53
C LEU A 143 12.64 11.11 7.50
N VAL A 144 12.39 12.37 7.12
CA VAL A 144 12.63 13.53 7.97
C VAL A 144 11.78 13.46 9.23
N HIS A 145 10.50 13.15 9.11
CA HIS A 145 9.62 13.00 10.27
C HIS A 145 10.11 11.88 11.21
N ALA A 146 10.50 10.72 10.64
CA ALA A 146 11.04 9.60 11.42
C ALA A 146 12.35 9.99 12.14
N TRP A 147 13.21 10.78 11.52
CA TRP A 147 14.45 11.27 12.13
C TRP A 147 14.18 12.22 13.30
N LEU A 148 13.20 13.13 13.18
CA LEU A 148 12.90 14.13 14.21
C LEU A 148 12.19 13.55 15.44
N VAL A 149 11.39 12.50 15.25
CA VAL A 149 10.42 12.03 16.26
C VAL A 149 10.82 10.69 16.89
N ASP A 150 11.41 9.78 16.10
CA ASP A 150 11.71 8.42 16.57
C ASP A 150 13.12 8.29 17.11
N ALA A 151 13.31 7.31 18.00
CA ALA A 151 14.65 6.84 18.32
C ALA A 151 15.35 6.34 17.04
N PRO A 152 16.66 6.61 16.87
CA PRO A 152 17.40 6.22 15.66
C PRO A 152 17.37 4.72 15.36
N GLU A 153 17.22 3.89 16.39
CA GLU A 153 17.19 2.43 16.34
C GLU A 153 15.81 1.84 16.00
N ARG A 154 14.74 2.66 16.10
CA ARG A 154 13.38 2.18 15.81
C ARG A 154 13.28 1.72 14.36
N PRO A 155 12.77 0.49 14.10
CA PRO A 155 12.60 0.01 12.73
C PRO A 155 11.67 0.93 11.90
N LEU A 156 11.92 1.00 10.60
CA LEU A 156 11.13 1.74 9.64
C LEU A 156 10.71 0.82 8.50
N VAL A 157 9.42 0.76 8.19
CA VAL A 157 8.88 -0.03 7.06
C VAL A 157 8.28 0.91 6.03
N ILE A 158 8.82 0.90 4.83
CA ILE A 158 8.46 1.80 3.73
C ILE A 158 7.87 1.00 2.58
N GLU A 159 6.71 1.41 2.11
CA GLU A 159 6.13 0.93 0.86
C GLU A 159 6.81 1.61 -0.33
N LEU A 160 7.32 0.79 -1.26
CA LEU A 160 7.95 1.23 -2.51
C LEU A 160 7.04 0.84 -3.69
N GLY A 161 6.13 1.73 -4.04
CA GLY A 161 5.25 1.61 -5.20
C GLY A 161 5.86 2.32 -6.40
N ILE A 162 5.75 1.71 -7.57
CA ILE A 162 6.23 2.27 -8.84
C ILE A 162 5.21 2.02 -9.93
N ASP A 163 5.09 2.98 -10.82
CA ASP A 163 4.18 2.94 -11.97
C ASP A 163 4.96 3.02 -13.30
N ARG A 164 6.25 3.43 -13.27
CA ARG A 164 7.10 3.60 -14.44
C ARG A 164 8.50 3.03 -14.24
N ARG A 165 9.17 2.70 -15.35
CA ARG A 165 10.57 2.26 -15.35
C ARG A 165 11.50 3.33 -14.76
N GLY A 166 12.48 2.91 -13.99
CA GLY A 166 13.49 3.78 -13.35
C GLY A 166 13.06 4.39 -12.02
N GLU A 167 11.77 4.40 -11.68
CA GLU A 167 11.30 4.96 -10.42
C GLU A 167 11.85 4.21 -9.21
N MET A 168 11.97 2.87 -9.30
CA MET A 168 12.50 2.09 -8.18
C MET A 168 13.92 2.52 -7.81
N ALA A 169 14.79 2.78 -8.79
CA ALA A 169 16.15 3.23 -8.53
C ALA A 169 16.15 4.55 -7.72
N THR A 170 15.34 5.53 -8.14
CA THR A 170 15.18 6.81 -7.43
C THR A 170 14.71 6.63 -5.98
N LEU A 171 13.73 5.75 -5.76
CA LEU A 171 13.24 5.45 -4.40
C LEU A 171 14.31 4.76 -3.55
N LEU A 172 15.08 3.85 -4.13
CA LEU A 172 16.14 3.10 -3.43
C LEU A 172 17.33 3.99 -3.06
N GLU A 173 17.70 4.95 -3.91
CA GLU A 173 18.74 5.96 -3.59
C GLU A 173 18.34 6.79 -2.37
N LEU A 174 17.07 7.12 -2.23
CA LEU A 174 16.54 7.88 -1.10
C LEU A 174 16.41 7.02 0.16
N VAL A 175 15.76 5.85 0.06
CA VAL A 175 15.36 5.02 1.20
C VAL A 175 16.50 4.15 1.71
N ARG A 176 17.38 3.64 0.83
CA ARG A 176 18.50 2.74 1.13
C ARG A 176 18.11 1.66 2.14
N PRO A 177 17.19 0.74 1.76
CA PRO A 177 16.69 -0.28 2.68
C PRO A 177 17.82 -1.26 3.06
N SER A 178 17.84 -1.66 4.33
CA SER A 178 18.70 -2.77 4.78
C SER A 178 18.07 -4.13 4.48
N HIS A 179 16.74 -4.19 4.43
CA HIS A 179 15.95 -5.39 4.17
C HIS A 179 14.95 -5.11 3.04
N GLY A 180 14.83 -6.04 2.10
CA GLY A 180 13.92 -5.95 0.96
C GLY A 180 12.87 -7.04 0.99
N VAL A 181 11.60 -6.65 0.80
CA VAL A 181 10.46 -7.56 0.69
C VAL A 181 9.82 -7.40 -0.67
N LEU A 182 9.79 -8.46 -1.46
CA LEU A 182 9.09 -8.56 -2.73
C LEU A 182 7.87 -9.48 -2.55
N THR A 183 6.67 -8.91 -2.51
CA THR A 183 5.44 -9.65 -2.15
C THR A 183 4.94 -10.55 -3.28
N ALA A 184 4.74 -9.97 -4.47
CA ALA A 184 4.24 -10.66 -5.65
C ALA A 184 4.67 -9.96 -6.94
N ILE A 185 4.83 -10.72 -8.03
CA ILE A 185 4.97 -10.21 -9.39
C ILE A 185 3.73 -10.63 -10.17
N ALA A 186 3.02 -9.67 -10.74
CA ALA A 186 1.82 -9.88 -11.53
C ALA A 186 1.61 -8.72 -12.50
N GLU A 187 0.69 -8.90 -13.44
CA GLU A 187 0.26 -7.86 -14.38
C GLU A 187 -0.37 -6.68 -13.62
N ALA A 188 0.40 -5.62 -13.46
CA ALA A 188 0.00 -4.35 -12.84
C ALA A 188 0.91 -3.25 -13.38
N HIS A 189 0.34 -2.06 -13.63
CA HIS A 189 1.05 -0.89 -14.16
C HIS A 189 1.79 -1.17 -15.49
N LEU A 190 1.24 -2.07 -16.33
CA LEU A 190 1.88 -2.48 -17.59
C LEU A 190 2.03 -1.32 -18.57
N GLU A 191 1.13 -0.34 -18.51
CA GLU A 191 1.20 0.87 -19.34
C GLU A 191 2.52 1.65 -19.11
N GLY A 192 3.01 1.72 -17.88
CA GLY A 192 4.24 2.45 -17.54
C GLY A 192 5.48 1.57 -17.38
N LEU A 193 5.32 0.32 -16.98
CA LEU A 193 6.43 -0.62 -16.74
C LEU A 193 6.76 -1.48 -17.96
N GLY A 194 5.79 -1.79 -18.81
CA GLY A 194 5.94 -2.68 -19.96
C GLY A 194 5.35 -4.07 -19.73
N ASP A 195 6.10 -5.14 -19.93
CA ASP A 195 5.65 -6.50 -19.75
C ASP A 195 5.94 -7.04 -18.33
N LEU A 196 5.52 -8.28 -18.07
CA LEU A 196 5.71 -8.93 -16.77
C LEU A 196 7.20 -9.11 -16.40
N ARG A 197 8.09 -9.26 -17.39
CA ARG A 197 9.54 -9.36 -17.16
C ARG A 197 10.12 -8.03 -16.70
N ASP A 198 9.65 -6.93 -17.29
CA ASP A 198 10.04 -5.58 -16.88
C ASP A 198 9.53 -5.26 -15.48
N VAL A 199 8.28 -5.64 -15.16
CA VAL A 199 7.74 -5.54 -13.78
C VAL A 199 8.61 -6.31 -12.79
N ALA A 200 9.02 -7.54 -13.14
CA ALA A 200 9.87 -8.36 -12.30
C ALA A 200 11.25 -7.72 -12.10
N ARG A 201 11.87 -7.23 -13.20
CA ARG A 201 13.19 -6.57 -13.15
C ARG A 201 13.17 -5.33 -12.26
N GLU A 202 12.23 -4.39 -12.50
CA GLU A 202 12.13 -3.16 -11.73
C GLU A 202 11.88 -3.42 -10.24
N LYS A 203 10.92 -4.28 -9.92
CA LYS A 203 10.57 -4.54 -8.52
C LYS A 203 11.65 -5.34 -7.78
N SER A 204 12.40 -6.21 -8.46
CA SER A 204 13.49 -6.96 -7.87
C SER A 204 14.69 -6.10 -7.44
N LEU A 205 14.79 -4.85 -7.91
CA LEU A 205 15.84 -3.91 -7.47
C LEU A 205 15.83 -3.72 -5.95
N VAL A 206 14.67 -3.84 -5.28
CA VAL A 206 14.59 -3.77 -3.81
C VAL A 206 15.44 -4.85 -3.13
N LEU A 207 15.55 -6.04 -3.74
CA LEU A 207 16.34 -7.13 -3.22
C LEU A 207 17.84 -6.89 -3.43
N HIS A 208 18.24 -6.31 -4.59
CA HIS A 208 19.61 -5.93 -4.84
C HIS A 208 20.10 -4.86 -3.86
N ALA A 209 19.24 -3.91 -3.51
CA ALA A 209 19.56 -2.82 -2.59
C ALA A 209 19.57 -3.23 -1.11
N ALA A 210 19.17 -4.46 -0.77
CA ALA A 210 18.97 -4.92 0.60
C ALA A 210 20.06 -5.90 1.05
N PRO A 211 21.15 -5.41 1.69
CA PRO A 211 22.29 -6.27 2.03
C PRO A 211 22.05 -7.20 3.23
N ALA A 212 21.13 -6.84 4.15
CA ALA A 212 20.96 -7.58 5.39
C ALA A 212 19.87 -8.67 5.33
N GLY A 213 18.86 -8.52 4.45
CA GLY A 213 17.82 -9.52 4.32
C GLY A 213 16.97 -9.35 3.06
N ARG A 214 16.67 -10.45 2.38
CA ARG A 214 15.92 -10.50 1.11
C ARG A 214 14.81 -11.52 1.23
N TYR A 215 13.56 -11.05 1.15
CA TYR A 215 12.37 -11.86 1.38
C TYR A 215 11.47 -11.81 0.16
N VAL A 216 11.09 -12.97 -0.35
CA VAL A 216 10.32 -13.11 -1.58
C VAL A 216 9.08 -13.95 -1.31
N GLY A 217 7.91 -13.35 -1.53
CA GLY A 217 6.65 -14.06 -1.46
C GLY A 217 6.52 -15.10 -2.57
N GLU A 218 5.77 -16.16 -2.30
CA GLU A 218 5.58 -17.31 -3.19
C GLU A 218 5.23 -16.92 -4.63
N GLN A 219 4.31 -15.96 -4.80
CA GLN A 219 3.86 -15.52 -6.12
C GLN A 219 4.91 -14.75 -6.94
N ALA A 220 5.97 -14.25 -6.28
CA ALA A 220 7.07 -13.57 -6.97
C ALA A 220 8.20 -14.52 -7.35
N TRP A 221 8.32 -15.66 -6.67
CA TRP A 221 9.49 -16.53 -6.74
C TRP A 221 9.80 -17.04 -8.15
N ALA A 222 8.78 -17.50 -8.87
CA ALA A 222 8.96 -18.04 -10.24
C ALA A 222 9.38 -16.98 -11.28
N SER A 223 9.10 -15.70 -11.01
CA SER A 223 9.43 -14.57 -11.88
C SER A 223 10.74 -13.89 -11.50
N LEU A 224 11.40 -14.35 -10.42
CA LEU A 224 12.63 -13.78 -9.93
C LEU A 224 13.82 -14.23 -10.79
N ASP A 225 14.80 -13.34 -10.98
CA ASP A 225 16.09 -13.70 -11.58
C ASP A 225 16.73 -14.87 -10.79
N PRO A 226 17.12 -15.97 -11.45
CA PRO A 226 17.74 -17.12 -10.79
C PRO A 226 18.96 -16.76 -9.93
N ALA A 227 19.70 -15.72 -10.27
CA ALA A 227 20.83 -15.23 -9.47
C ALA A 227 20.44 -14.74 -8.07
N LEU A 228 19.19 -14.33 -7.88
CA LEU A 228 18.67 -13.89 -6.58
C LEU A 228 18.17 -15.05 -5.70
N HIS A 229 17.90 -16.24 -6.27
CA HIS A 229 17.32 -17.36 -5.51
C HIS A 229 18.22 -17.79 -4.36
N ALA A 230 19.53 -17.92 -4.59
CA ALA A 230 20.48 -18.38 -3.57
C ALA A 230 20.64 -17.40 -2.39
N SER A 231 20.36 -16.11 -2.63
CA SER A 231 20.54 -15.03 -1.65
C SER A 231 19.22 -14.50 -1.06
N SER A 232 18.08 -15.10 -1.44
CA SER A 232 16.75 -14.65 -1.02
C SER A 232 16.01 -15.77 -0.28
N LEU A 233 15.23 -15.40 0.71
CA LEU A 233 14.38 -16.31 1.46
C LEU A 233 12.99 -16.35 0.83
N ARG A 234 12.62 -17.49 0.23
CA ARG A 234 11.27 -17.75 -0.27
C ARG A 234 10.33 -17.99 0.89
N ILE A 235 9.18 -17.34 0.90
CA ILE A 235 8.16 -17.44 1.95
C ILE A 235 6.81 -17.75 1.32
N GLY A 236 6.20 -18.89 1.67
CA GLY A 236 4.94 -19.32 1.06
C GLY A 236 4.03 -20.12 1.98
N LEU A 237 2.75 -20.17 1.63
CA LEU A 237 1.80 -21.10 2.23
C LEU A 237 2.02 -22.48 1.58
N GLY A 238 2.18 -23.53 2.41
CA GLY A 238 2.44 -24.91 1.96
C GLY A 238 3.73 -25.48 2.54
N ASP A 239 4.46 -26.25 1.75
CA ASP A 239 5.70 -26.90 2.16
C ASP A 239 6.91 -25.95 2.05
N GLY A 240 7.95 -26.23 2.81
CA GLY A 240 9.17 -25.44 2.85
C GLY A 240 9.42 -24.80 4.22
N LEU A 241 10.41 -23.90 4.30
CA LEU A 241 10.74 -23.16 5.52
C LEU A 241 11.38 -21.81 5.13
N PRO A 242 10.77 -20.67 5.44
CA PRO A 242 9.50 -20.46 6.16
C PRO A 242 8.26 -20.90 5.38
N SER A 243 7.28 -21.41 6.10
CA SER A 243 6.03 -21.87 5.52
C SER A 243 4.84 -21.68 6.47
N GLY A 244 3.63 -21.83 5.95
CA GLY A 244 2.43 -21.74 6.78
C GLY A 244 1.27 -22.55 6.22
N ARG A 245 0.39 -23.00 7.10
CA ARG A 245 -0.91 -23.56 6.77
C ARG A 245 -2.00 -22.60 7.25
N PHE A 246 -2.88 -22.24 6.35
CA PHE A 246 -3.99 -21.34 6.64
C PHE A 246 -5.32 -22.10 6.64
N ASP A 247 -6.04 -22.03 7.76
CA ASP A 247 -7.43 -22.48 7.87
C ASP A 247 -8.35 -21.28 7.65
N ALA A 248 -9.02 -21.26 6.50
CA ALA A 248 -9.89 -20.16 6.12
C ALA A 248 -11.15 -20.06 6.99
N ALA A 249 -11.70 -21.19 7.46
CA ALA A 249 -12.92 -21.21 8.26
C ALA A 249 -12.69 -20.64 9.68
N GLN A 250 -11.54 -20.91 10.25
CA GLN A 250 -11.14 -20.42 11.58
C GLN A 250 -10.29 -19.15 11.52
N ARG A 251 -9.89 -18.72 10.34
CA ARG A 251 -8.90 -17.63 10.11
C ARG A 251 -7.58 -17.89 10.83
N GLN A 252 -7.19 -19.14 11.00
CA GLN A 252 -5.99 -19.55 11.72
C GLN A 252 -4.81 -19.71 10.76
N LEU A 253 -3.71 -19.03 11.06
CA LEU A 253 -2.42 -19.25 10.45
C LEU A 253 -1.53 -20.03 11.42
N HIS A 254 -1.06 -21.20 10.97
CA HIS A 254 0.00 -21.99 11.63
C HIS A 254 1.28 -21.78 10.84
N ALA A 255 2.22 -21.02 11.41
CA ALA A 255 3.46 -20.63 10.74
C ALA A 255 4.65 -21.42 11.29
N ARG A 256 5.51 -21.88 10.39
CA ARG A 256 6.85 -22.43 10.65
C ARG A 256 7.86 -21.39 10.13
N LEU A 257 8.62 -20.82 11.03
CA LEU A 257 9.58 -19.75 10.75
C LEU A 257 11.01 -20.28 10.85
N ARG A 258 11.88 -19.80 9.98
CA ARG A 258 13.30 -20.12 10.00
C ARG A 258 14.02 -19.16 10.97
N ARG A 259 14.72 -19.72 11.96
CA ARG A 259 15.56 -18.92 12.88
C ARG A 259 16.89 -18.56 12.24
N PRO A 260 17.54 -17.47 12.68
CA PRO A 260 18.88 -17.12 12.23
C PRO A 260 19.95 -18.18 12.55
N ASP A 261 19.75 -18.96 13.61
CA ASP A 261 20.64 -20.07 14.00
C ASP A 261 20.44 -21.37 13.19
N GLY A 262 19.52 -21.34 12.20
CA GLY A 262 19.16 -22.48 11.37
C GLY A 262 18.05 -23.36 11.95
N GLY A 263 17.61 -23.12 13.19
CA GLY A 263 16.49 -23.81 13.82
C GLY A 263 15.12 -23.35 13.31
N GLU A 264 14.07 -23.96 13.84
CA GLU A 264 12.68 -23.62 13.53
C GLU A 264 11.98 -22.98 14.72
N ALA A 265 11.03 -22.08 14.42
CA ALA A 265 10.09 -21.55 15.39
C ALA A 265 8.66 -21.75 14.88
N HIS A 266 7.76 -22.17 15.73
CA HIS A 266 6.35 -22.41 15.42
C HIS A 266 5.48 -21.39 16.13
N VAL A 267 4.50 -20.85 15.41
CA VAL A 267 3.53 -19.93 15.99
C VAL A 267 2.18 -20.09 15.30
N SER A 268 1.10 -19.95 16.07
CA SER A 268 -0.26 -19.98 15.57
C SER A 268 -0.98 -18.71 16.01
N LEU A 269 -1.77 -18.12 15.09
CA LEU A 269 -2.52 -16.90 15.38
C LEU A 269 -3.81 -16.84 14.55
N THR A 270 -4.82 -16.17 15.13
CA THR A 270 -6.02 -15.78 14.39
C THR A 270 -5.71 -14.49 13.61
N LEU A 271 -5.94 -14.49 12.30
CA LEU A 271 -5.70 -13.32 11.47
C LEU A 271 -6.77 -12.23 11.69
N PRO A 272 -6.39 -10.94 11.60
CA PRO A 272 -7.32 -9.82 11.79
C PRO A 272 -8.30 -9.63 10.61
N GLY A 273 -8.25 -10.47 9.58
CA GLY A 273 -9.08 -10.40 8.37
C GLY A 273 -9.17 -11.74 7.65
N LEU A 274 -9.52 -11.72 6.38
CA LEU A 274 -9.87 -12.88 5.59
C LEU A 274 -8.85 -13.20 4.48
N GLY A 275 -8.75 -14.50 4.17
CA GLY A 275 -8.18 -15.00 2.94
C GLY A 275 -6.67 -15.31 2.96
N ALA A 276 -6.29 -16.19 2.05
CA ALA A 276 -4.90 -16.61 1.85
C ALA A 276 -3.92 -15.45 1.57
N PRO A 277 -4.30 -14.37 0.85
CA PRO A 277 -3.41 -13.21 0.66
C PRO A 277 -2.99 -12.54 1.98
N LEU A 278 -3.91 -12.44 2.96
CA LEU A 278 -3.59 -11.91 4.28
C LEU A 278 -2.69 -12.87 5.06
N ALA A 279 -2.95 -14.18 4.96
CA ALA A 279 -2.10 -15.20 5.60
C ALA A 279 -0.67 -15.19 5.02
N GLN A 280 -0.52 -15.03 3.72
CA GLN A 280 0.77 -14.87 3.06
C GLN A 280 1.50 -13.61 3.56
N ALA A 281 0.82 -12.47 3.63
CA ALA A 281 1.40 -11.23 4.14
C ALA A 281 1.80 -11.34 5.62
N ALA A 282 0.99 -12.02 6.44
CA ALA A 282 1.28 -12.27 7.84
C ALA A 282 2.52 -13.17 8.02
N LEU A 283 2.64 -14.22 7.22
CA LEU A 283 3.80 -15.10 7.24
C LEU A 283 5.11 -14.36 6.92
N VAL A 284 5.08 -13.49 5.89
CA VAL A 284 6.20 -12.61 5.56
C VAL A 284 6.53 -11.69 6.75
N ALA A 285 5.51 -11.06 7.33
CA ALA A 285 5.70 -10.14 8.46
C ALA A 285 6.31 -10.85 9.69
N LEU A 286 5.85 -12.06 10.00
CA LEU A 286 6.36 -12.87 11.10
C LEU A 286 7.82 -13.26 10.89
N GLN A 287 8.18 -13.72 9.69
CA GLN A 287 9.57 -14.11 9.38
C GLN A 287 10.51 -12.91 9.46
N VAL A 288 10.17 -11.79 8.82
CA VAL A 288 11.00 -10.57 8.88
C VAL A 288 11.12 -10.07 10.33
N ALA A 289 10.03 -10.10 11.11
CA ALA A 289 10.07 -9.69 12.51
C ALA A 289 11.00 -10.58 13.34
N LEU A 290 11.00 -11.88 13.10
CA LEU A 290 11.93 -12.82 13.75
C LEU A 290 13.38 -12.50 13.43
N ASP A 291 13.69 -12.24 12.17
CA ASP A 291 15.06 -11.90 11.73
C ASP A 291 15.51 -10.52 12.28
N LEU A 292 14.56 -9.63 12.59
CA LEU A 292 14.80 -8.36 13.29
C LEU A 292 14.84 -8.51 14.83
N GLY A 293 14.85 -9.73 15.37
CA GLY A 293 15.01 -10.02 16.80
C GLY A 293 13.72 -9.98 17.62
N VAL A 294 12.54 -9.86 16.98
CA VAL A 294 11.26 -9.96 17.70
C VAL A 294 10.91 -11.42 17.95
N THR A 295 10.53 -11.77 19.17
CA THR A 295 10.12 -13.15 19.46
C THR A 295 8.87 -13.56 18.68
N PRO A 296 8.77 -14.81 18.20
CA PRO A 296 7.64 -15.28 17.39
C PRO A 296 6.28 -15.04 18.04
N ARG A 297 6.18 -15.28 19.36
CA ARG A 297 4.97 -15.06 20.14
C ARG A 297 4.54 -13.58 20.11
N LEU A 298 5.47 -12.66 20.42
CA LEU A 298 5.17 -11.22 20.43
C LEU A 298 4.79 -10.70 19.05
N ALA A 299 5.49 -11.17 18.00
CA ALA A 299 5.16 -10.82 16.62
C ALA A 299 3.74 -11.30 16.25
N ALA A 300 3.36 -12.52 16.62
CA ALA A 300 2.03 -13.08 16.38
C ALA A 300 0.93 -12.33 17.12
N GLU A 301 1.13 -12.01 18.41
CA GLU A 301 0.19 -11.21 19.20
C GLU A 301 -0.06 -9.84 18.57
N ARG A 302 1.00 -9.18 18.09
CA ARG A 302 0.92 -7.88 17.43
C ARG A 302 0.24 -7.96 16.05
N VAL A 303 0.55 -9.00 15.25
CA VAL A 303 -0.10 -9.23 13.95
C VAL A 303 -1.60 -9.52 14.14
N ALA A 304 -1.97 -10.34 15.12
CA ALA A 304 -3.38 -10.63 15.41
C ALA A 304 -4.17 -9.38 15.83
N ALA A 305 -3.53 -8.45 16.53
CA ALA A 305 -4.12 -7.17 16.96
C ALA A 305 -4.01 -6.05 15.92
N ALA A 306 -3.41 -6.30 14.75
CA ALA A 306 -3.17 -5.28 13.75
C ALA A 306 -4.48 -4.73 13.16
N ARG A 307 -4.54 -3.42 12.98
CA ARG A 307 -5.62 -2.77 12.23
C ARG A 307 -5.22 -2.69 10.77
N LEU A 308 -5.96 -3.37 9.92
CA LEU A 308 -5.73 -3.36 8.48
C LEU A 308 -6.16 -2.02 7.87
N GLU A 309 -5.54 -1.67 6.76
CA GLU A 309 -5.98 -0.52 5.96
C GLU A 309 -7.39 -0.78 5.41
N PRO A 310 -8.25 0.25 5.41
CA PRO A 310 -9.61 0.11 4.90
C PRO A 310 -9.62 -0.25 3.41
N ARG A 311 -10.74 -0.82 2.97
CA ARG A 311 -11.00 -1.15 1.56
C ARG A 311 -10.05 -2.20 0.95
N ARG A 312 -9.50 -3.10 1.79
CA ARG A 312 -8.59 -4.19 1.39
C ARG A 312 -9.05 -5.51 2.01
N LEU A 313 -9.99 -6.19 1.33
CA LEU A 313 -10.66 -7.41 1.79
C LEU A 313 -11.23 -7.26 3.22
N GLN A 314 -11.75 -6.07 3.52
CA GLN A 314 -12.35 -5.78 4.81
C GLN A 314 -13.78 -6.32 4.87
N ALA A 315 -14.09 -7.13 5.88
CA ALA A 315 -15.43 -7.65 6.07
C ALA A 315 -16.24 -6.77 7.01
N HIS A 316 -17.47 -6.43 6.59
CA HIS A 316 -18.46 -5.74 7.38
C HIS A 316 -19.71 -6.63 7.50
N VAL A 317 -20.19 -6.85 8.72
CA VAL A 317 -21.42 -7.62 8.97
C VAL A 317 -22.59 -6.64 9.04
N LEU A 318 -23.47 -6.70 8.05
CA LEU A 318 -24.64 -5.84 7.90
C LEU A 318 -25.91 -6.67 8.07
N GLY A 319 -26.20 -7.08 9.32
CA GLY A 319 -27.29 -8.01 9.61
C GLY A 319 -27.07 -9.38 8.92
N PRO A 320 -27.95 -9.81 8.00
CA PRO A 320 -27.81 -11.09 7.30
C PRO A 320 -26.82 -11.03 6.11
N LEU A 321 -26.25 -9.87 5.81
CA LEU A 321 -25.28 -9.65 4.73
C LEU A 321 -23.86 -9.49 5.28
N THR A 322 -22.91 -10.25 4.73
CA THR A 322 -21.47 -9.99 4.88
C THR A 322 -20.98 -9.22 3.65
N LEU A 323 -20.63 -7.95 3.83
CA LEU A 323 -20.03 -7.12 2.80
C LEU A 323 -18.51 -7.27 2.85
N LEU A 324 -17.90 -7.73 1.75
CA LEU A 324 -16.46 -7.80 1.57
C LEU A 324 -15.99 -6.59 0.76
N ASP A 325 -15.46 -5.60 1.46
CA ASP A 325 -14.96 -4.35 0.89
C ASP A 325 -13.51 -4.51 0.41
N ASP A 326 -13.31 -4.54 -0.90
CA ASP A 326 -12.00 -4.54 -1.57
C ASP A 326 -11.95 -3.46 -2.66
N ALA A 327 -12.59 -2.31 -2.39
CA ALA A 327 -12.81 -1.23 -3.33
C ALA A 327 -11.61 -0.28 -3.51
N TYR A 328 -10.43 -0.62 -2.95
CA TYR A 328 -9.25 0.25 -3.06
C TYR A 328 -8.64 0.26 -4.47
N ASN A 329 -8.36 -0.92 -5.02
CA ASN A 329 -7.78 -1.06 -6.37
C ASN A 329 -8.06 -2.47 -6.92
N ALA A 330 -7.85 -2.66 -8.24
CA ALA A 330 -8.08 -3.92 -8.92
C ALA A 330 -6.97 -4.24 -9.94
N SER A 331 -6.62 -5.51 -10.01
CA SER A 331 -5.77 -6.13 -11.02
C SER A 331 -6.22 -7.58 -11.24
N PRO A 332 -5.86 -8.26 -12.34
CA PRO A 332 -6.33 -9.63 -12.62
C PRO A 332 -6.07 -10.60 -11.47
N VAL A 333 -4.87 -10.58 -10.89
CA VAL A 333 -4.49 -11.43 -9.75
C VAL A 333 -5.30 -11.10 -8.51
N SER A 334 -5.53 -9.80 -8.23
CA SER A 334 -6.28 -9.40 -7.05
C SER A 334 -7.78 -9.66 -7.19
N MET A 335 -8.34 -9.60 -8.40
CA MET A 335 -9.72 -10.01 -8.69
C MET A 335 -9.94 -11.49 -8.39
N ARG A 336 -9.05 -12.36 -8.91
CA ARG A 336 -9.07 -13.80 -8.63
C ARG A 336 -9.00 -14.07 -7.12
N ALA A 337 -8.03 -13.49 -6.43
CA ALA A 337 -7.86 -13.67 -5.00
C ALA A 337 -9.09 -13.23 -4.17
N ALA A 338 -9.75 -12.14 -4.57
CA ALA A 338 -10.97 -11.67 -3.90
C ALA A 338 -12.16 -12.60 -4.14
N LEU A 339 -12.31 -13.15 -5.36
CA LEU A 339 -13.32 -14.15 -5.68
C LEU A 339 -13.09 -15.47 -4.92
N ASP A 340 -11.83 -15.89 -4.76
CA ASP A 340 -11.47 -17.07 -3.95
C ASP A 340 -11.85 -16.85 -2.46
N VAL A 341 -11.65 -15.65 -1.94
CA VAL A 341 -12.09 -15.29 -0.57
C VAL A 341 -13.61 -15.30 -0.48
N LEU A 342 -14.33 -14.74 -1.47
CA LEU A 342 -15.78 -14.75 -1.51
C LEU A 342 -16.33 -16.18 -1.56
N ALA A 343 -15.68 -17.08 -2.30
CA ALA A 343 -16.09 -18.48 -2.41
C ALA A 343 -16.06 -19.24 -1.06
N ALA A 344 -15.25 -18.80 -0.11
CA ALA A 344 -15.19 -19.36 1.25
C ALA A 344 -16.24 -18.76 2.21
N LEU A 345 -17.01 -17.73 1.79
CA LEU A 345 -18.01 -17.08 2.62
C LEU A 345 -19.40 -17.70 2.43
N PRO A 346 -20.36 -17.42 3.34
CA PRO A 346 -21.73 -17.95 3.25
C PRO A 346 -22.46 -17.60 1.94
N ALA A 347 -23.20 -18.55 1.40
CA ALA A 347 -24.11 -18.34 0.28
C ALA A 347 -25.44 -17.65 0.73
N PRO A 348 -26.21 -16.99 -0.17
CA PRO A 348 -25.84 -16.72 -1.56
C PRO A 348 -24.69 -15.73 -1.67
N ARG A 349 -23.86 -15.88 -2.72
CA ARG A 349 -22.69 -15.04 -2.98
C ARG A 349 -22.94 -14.16 -4.19
N ALA A 350 -22.49 -12.92 -4.13
CA ALA A 350 -22.59 -11.99 -5.25
C ALA A 350 -21.37 -11.07 -5.31
N ALA A 351 -21.15 -10.43 -6.46
CA ALA A 351 -20.01 -9.54 -6.64
C ALA A 351 -20.39 -8.28 -7.43
N VAL A 352 -19.84 -7.14 -7.02
CA VAL A 352 -19.75 -5.90 -7.79
C VAL A 352 -18.30 -5.73 -8.22
N LEU A 353 -18.03 -5.79 -9.53
CA LEU A 353 -16.70 -5.81 -10.10
C LEU A 353 -16.52 -4.62 -11.07
N GLY A 354 -15.65 -3.70 -10.70
CA GLY A 354 -15.30 -2.54 -11.52
C GLY A 354 -14.14 -2.80 -12.45
N ASP A 355 -13.85 -1.83 -13.33
CA ASP A 355 -12.71 -1.87 -14.23
C ASP A 355 -11.39 -2.13 -13.51
N MET A 356 -10.50 -2.81 -14.19
CA MET A 356 -9.08 -2.91 -13.87
C MET A 356 -8.30 -1.94 -14.75
N ARG A 357 -7.71 -0.90 -14.13
CA ARG A 357 -6.96 0.15 -14.84
C ARG A 357 -5.47 -0.18 -14.97
N GLU A 358 -4.77 0.59 -15.81
CA GLU A 358 -3.31 0.55 -15.98
C GLU A 358 -2.79 -0.75 -16.60
N LEU A 359 -3.64 -1.49 -17.31
CA LEU A 359 -3.29 -2.75 -17.99
C LEU A 359 -2.77 -2.54 -19.44
N GLY A 360 -2.87 -1.31 -19.97
CA GLY A 360 -2.48 -1.01 -21.35
C GLY A 360 -3.17 -1.93 -22.37
N SER A 361 -2.41 -2.50 -23.29
CA SER A 361 -2.94 -3.41 -24.32
C SER A 361 -3.57 -4.71 -23.77
N ARG A 362 -3.26 -5.10 -22.53
CA ARG A 362 -3.84 -6.28 -21.88
C ARG A 362 -5.25 -6.06 -21.34
N SER A 363 -5.75 -4.79 -21.30
CA SER A 363 -7.05 -4.48 -20.69
C SER A 363 -8.18 -5.34 -21.23
N HIS A 364 -8.30 -5.42 -22.56
CA HIS A 364 -9.37 -6.19 -23.22
C HIS A 364 -9.36 -7.67 -22.80
N ASP A 365 -8.20 -8.32 -22.86
CA ASP A 365 -8.07 -9.75 -22.56
C ASP A 365 -8.27 -10.04 -21.07
N ALA A 366 -7.69 -9.20 -20.20
CA ALA A 366 -7.82 -9.34 -18.75
C ALA A 366 -9.28 -9.22 -18.29
N HIS A 367 -10.07 -8.32 -18.89
CA HIS A 367 -11.50 -8.23 -18.59
C HIS A 367 -12.29 -9.43 -19.16
N ALA A 368 -11.92 -9.97 -20.32
CA ALA A 368 -12.53 -11.21 -20.84
C ALA A 368 -12.21 -12.41 -19.93
N GLU A 369 -10.96 -12.53 -19.47
CA GLU A 369 -10.52 -13.54 -18.51
C GLU A 369 -11.28 -13.43 -17.17
N LEU A 370 -11.53 -12.20 -16.69
CA LEU A 370 -12.38 -11.97 -15.52
C LEU A 370 -13.81 -12.48 -15.74
N GLY A 371 -14.39 -12.25 -16.93
CA GLY A 371 -15.71 -12.77 -17.29
C GLY A 371 -15.77 -14.30 -17.26
N ALA A 372 -14.74 -14.97 -17.79
CA ALA A 372 -14.62 -16.43 -17.73
C ALA A 372 -14.44 -16.93 -16.27
N LEU A 373 -13.68 -16.23 -15.46
CA LEU A 373 -13.51 -16.55 -14.03
C LEU A 373 -14.84 -16.43 -13.27
N VAL A 374 -15.61 -15.38 -13.52
CA VAL A 374 -16.95 -15.18 -12.94
C VAL A 374 -17.90 -16.27 -13.39
N ALA A 375 -17.88 -16.67 -14.68
CA ALA A 375 -18.73 -17.73 -15.21
C ALA A 375 -18.50 -19.08 -14.51
N ALA A 376 -17.29 -19.33 -14.04
CA ALA A 376 -16.93 -20.56 -13.31
C ALA A 376 -17.20 -20.45 -11.79
N ALA A 377 -17.50 -19.27 -11.27
CA ALA A 377 -17.71 -19.06 -9.85
C ALA A 377 -19.14 -19.37 -9.43
N ASP A 378 -19.34 -19.83 -8.18
CA ASP A 378 -20.67 -20.04 -7.58
C ASP A 378 -21.24 -18.73 -7.05
N LEU A 379 -21.79 -17.92 -7.95
CA LEU A 379 -22.40 -16.62 -7.66
C LEU A 379 -23.90 -16.63 -8.00
N ALA A 380 -24.69 -16.00 -7.15
CA ALA A 380 -26.11 -15.75 -7.43
C ALA A 380 -26.29 -14.58 -8.42
N GLY A 381 -25.40 -13.57 -8.34
CA GLY A 381 -25.45 -12.41 -9.22
C GLY A 381 -24.12 -11.68 -9.30
N VAL A 382 -23.90 -10.95 -10.41
CA VAL A 382 -22.73 -10.11 -10.63
C VAL A 382 -23.11 -8.78 -11.30
N TRP A 383 -22.56 -7.68 -10.80
CA TRP A 383 -22.71 -6.32 -11.33
C TRP A 383 -21.33 -5.83 -11.80
N PHE A 384 -21.21 -5.61 -13.09
CA PHE A 384 -20.01 -5.04 -13.70
C PHE A 384 -20.16 -3.52 -13.80
N VAL A 385 -19.08 -2.77 -13.45
CA VAL A 385 -19.14 -1.30 -13.37
C VAL A 385 -17.96 -0.67 -14.09
N GLY A 386 -18.25 0.16 -15.08
CA GLY A 386 -17.28 0.87 -15.89
C GLY A 386 -17.23 0.41 -17.34
N PRO A 387 -16.64 1.21 -18.23
CA PRO A 387 -16.60 0.94 -19.66
C PRO A 387 -15.83 -0.33 -20.04
N GLU A 388 -14.69 -0.61 -19.36
CA GLU A 388 -13.82 -1.76 -19.64
C GLU A 388 -14.47 -3.08 -19.14
N SER A 389 -15.18 -3.03 -18.01
CA SER A 389 -15.85 -4.18 -17.42
C SER A 389 -17.02 -4.70 -18.27
N ARG A 390 -17.49 -3.92 -19.25
CA ARG A 390 -18.43 -4.39 -20.26
C ARG A 390 -17.92 -5.66 -20.96
N ARG A 391 -16.62 -5.74 -21.21
CA ARG A 391 -16.02 -6.93 -21.81
C ARG A 391 -16.15 -8.16 -20.91
N ALA A 392 -15.97 -7.98 -19.59
CA ALA A 392 -16.20 -9.07 -18.63
C ALA A 392 -17.68 -9.50 -18.61
N PHE A 393 -18.61 -8.54 -18.65
CA PHE A 393 -20.04 -8.82 -18.75
C PHE A 393 -20.40 -9.64 -19.98
N GLU A 394 -19.85 -9.30 -21.17
CA GLU A 394 -20.07 -10.01 -22.42
C GLU A 394 -19.46 -11.41 -22.40
N ALA A 395 -18.29 -11.59 -21.79
CA ALA A 395 -17.58 -12.87 -21.68
C ALA A 395 -18.15 -13.79 -20.60
N THR A 396 -18.94 -13.25 -19.64
CA THR A 396 -19.57 -14.07 -18.61
C THR A 396 -20.71 -14.88 -19.21
N THR A 397 -20.58 -16.21 -19.18
CA THR A 397 -21.63 -17.16 -19.60
C THR A 397 -22.24 -17.84 -18.39
N GLY A 398 -23.35 -18.56 -18.56
CA GLY A 398 -23.96 -19.34 -17.47
C GLY A 398 -25.28 -18.74 -16.94
N ARG A 399 -25.72 -19.24 -15.77
CA ARG A 399 -27.04 -18.93 -15.18
C ARG A 399 -27.04 -17.80 -14.15
N HIS A 400 -25.92 -17.06 -14.05
CA HIS A 400 -25.82 -15.96 -13.11
C HIS A 400 -26.75 -14.81 -13.52
N GLU A 401 -27.40 -14.18 -12.55
CA GLU A 401 -27.97 -12.87 -12.75
C GLU A 401 -26.81 -11.89 -13.01
N ARG A 402 -26.84 -11.15 -14.13
CA ARG A 402 -25.73 -10.27 -14.52
C ARG A 402 -26.23 -8.92 -14.99
N HIS A 403 -25.57 -7.88 -14.50
CA HIS A 403 -25.87 -6.50 -14.83
C HIS A 403 -24.58 -5.77 -15.24
N HIS A 404 -24.74 -4.73 -16.07
CA HIS A 404 -23.65 -3.83 -16.41
C HIS A 404 -24.10 -2.38 -16.23
N HIS A 405 -23.29 -1.61 -15.53
CA HIS A 405 -23.48 -0.17 -15.32
C HIS A 405 -22.27 0.58 -15.90
N PRO A 406 -22.49 1.69 -16.65
CA PRO A 406 -21.40 2.45 -17.24
C PRO A 406 -20.49 3.12 -16.20
N ASP A 407 -21.01 3.42 -15.02
CA ASP A 407 -20.33 4.09 -13.93
C ASP A 407 -20.99 3.77 -12.56
N VAL A 408 -20.34 4.24 -11.50
CA VAL A 408 -20.84 4.04 -10.11
C VAL A 408 -22.14 4.80 -9.85
N GLU A 409 -22.38 5.93 -10.50
CA GLU A 409 -23.61 6.71 -10.38
C GLU A 409 -24.82 5.92 -10.87
N ALA A 410 -24.69 5.24 -12.00
CA ALA A 410 -25.74 4.37 -12.53
C ALA A 410 -26.03 3.20 -11.58
N LEU A 411 -25.00 2.57 -11.04
CA LEU A 411 -25.14 1.52 -10.03
C LEU A 411 -25.79 2.04 -8.74
N LEU A 412 -25.42 3.20 -8.24
CA LEU A 412 -26.01 3.79 -7.03
C LEU A 412 -27.52 4.07 -7.18
N ARG A 413 -27.98 4.41 -8.38
CA ARG A 413 -29.42 4.55 -8.67
C ARG A 413 -30.16 3.21 -8.67
N ASP A 414 -29.46 2.12 -9.06
CA ASP A 414 -30.02 0.76 -9.19
C ASP A 414 -29.64 -0.16 -8.01
N LYS A 415 -29.05 0.37 -6.95
CA LYS A 415 -28.55 -0.42 -5.81
C LYS A 415 -29.60 -1.24 -5.07
N ALA A 416 -30.90 -0.96 -5.29
CA ALA A 416 -31.99 -1.73 -4.71
C ALA A 416 -31.99 -3.20 -5.17
N GLY A 417 -31.45 -3.48 -6.37
CA GLY A 417 -31.25 -4.82 -6.91
C GLY A 417 -30.11 -5.62 -6.28
N LEU A 418 -29.26 -5.00 -5.44
CA LEU A 418 -28.16 -5.72 -4.79
C LEU A 418 -28.68 -6.63 -3.66
N PRO A 419 -27.99 -7.78 -3.40
CA PRO A 419 -28.39 -8.72 -2.37
C PRO A 419 -28.37 -8.10 -0.97
N ARG A 420 -29.36 -8.48 -0.15
CA ARG A 420 -29.50 -8.02 1.24
C ARG A 420 -29.15 -9.11 2.27
N ARG A 421 -28.69 -10.28 1.81
CA ARG A 421 -28.26 -11.42 2.64
C ARG A 421 -27.17 -12.21 1.95
N GLY A 422 -26.45 -13.03 2.70
CA GLY A 422 -25.32 -13.83 2.18
C GLY A 422 -24.03 -13.04 2.14
N SER A 423 -23.29 -13.09 1.05
CA SER A 423 -21.98 -12.42 0.94
C SER A 423 -21.89 -11.60 -0.36
N LEU A 424 -21.46 -10.35 -0.25
CA LEU A 424 -21.30 -9.42 -1.37
C LEU A 424 -19.86 -8.89 -1.41
N LEU A 425 -19.13 -9.19 -2.47
CA LEU A 425 -17.83 -8.58 -2.76
C LEU A 425 -18.00 -7.28 -3.55
N ILE A 426 -17.30 -6.22 -3.16
CA ILE A 426 -17.19 -4.98 -3.94
C ILE A 426 -15.72 -4.71 -4.22
N LYS A 427 -15.33 -4.73 -5.52
CA LYS A 427 -13.94 -4.54 -5.95
C LYS A 427 -13.84 -3.85 -7.30
N GLY A 428 -12.95 -2.87 -7.41
CA GLY A 428 -12.63 -2.14 -8.65
C GLY A 428 -11.42 -1.25 -8.48
N SER A 429 -10.90 -0.73 -9.57
CA SER A 429 -9.85 0.29 -9.53
C SER A 429 -10.37 1.56 -8.87
N ARG A 430 -9.48 2.29 -8.18
CA ARG A 430 -9.82 3.46 -7.39
C ARG A 430 -10.62 4.52 -8.15
N SER A 431 -10.27 4.73 -9.41
CA SER A 431 -10.94 5.73 -10.27
C SER A 431 -12.39 5.38 -10.62
N ILE A 432 -12.85 4.13 -10.37
CA ILE A 432 -14.24 3.74 -10.58
C ILE A 432 -15.13 4.22 -9.43
N GLY A 433 -14.56 4.46 -8.25
CA GLY A 433 -15.28 5.04 -7.13
C GLY A 433 -16.25 4.08 -6.42
N LEU A 434 -16.02 2.76 -6.47
CA LEU A 434 -16.86 1.77 -5.81
C LEU A 434 -16.87 1.88 -4.28
N ASP A 435 -15.90 2.58 -3.70
CA ASP A 435 -15.90 2.96 -2.29
C ASP A 435 -17.14 3.76 -1.90
N ARG A 436 -17.73 4.54 -2.81
CA ARG A 436 -18.99 5.27 -2.59
C ARG A 436 -20.19 4.34 -2.42
N LEU A 437 -20.19 3.20 -3.13
CA LEU A 437 -21.22 2.17 -2.92
C LEU A 437 -21.10 1.52 -1.55
N VAL A 438 -19.86 1.20 -1.14
CA VAL A 438 -19.60 0.66 0.20
C VAL A 438 -20.11 1.63 1.27
N ASP A 439 -19.74 2.92 1.18
CA ASP A 439 -20.18 3.94 2.14
C ASP A 439 -21.71 4.07 2.18
N ALA A 440 -22.38 4.01 1.03
CA ALA A 440 -23.83 4.07 0.96
C ALA A 440 -24.50 2.88 1.66
N LEU A 441 -23.96 1.65 1.47
CA LEU A 441 -24.50 0.45 2.13
C LEU A 441 -24.27 0.46 3.65
N LEU A 442 -23.11 0.93 4.09
CA LEU A 442 -22.80 1.09 5.52
C LEU A 442 -23.70 2.12 6.18
N ALA A 443 -23.95 3.25 5.52
CA ALA A 443 -24.84 4.31 6.03
C ALA A 443 -26.31 3.82 6.12
N GLU A 444 -26.82 3.11 5.11
CA GLU A 444 -28.15 2.52 5.15
C GLU A 444 -28.33 1.55 6.32
N HIS A 445 -27.33 0.69 6.54
CA HIS A 445 -27.38 -0.26 7.66
C HIS A 445 -27.40 0.46 9.01
N ALA A 446 -26.57 1.49 9.19
CA ALA A 446 -26.52 2.28 10.43
C ALA A 446 -27.89 2.93 10.75
N LEU A 447 -28.57 3.45 9.74
CA LEU A 447 -29.92 4.02 9.88
C LEU A 447 -30.98 2.96 10.27
N THR A 448 -30.88 1.74 9.70
CA THR A 448 -31.81 0.64 9.99
C THR A 448 -31.63 0.09 11.42
N VAL A 449 -30.43 0.13 11.97
CA VAL A 449 -30.16 -0.33 13.36
C VAL A 449 -30.54 0.72 14.40
N ALA A 450 -30.58 2.02 14.01
CA ALA A 450 -30.91 3.13 14.88
C ALA A 450 -32.45 3.40 14.95
N SER A 451 -33.25 2.83 14.02
CA SER A 451 -34.71 2.88 13.97
C SER A 451 -35.34 1.68 14.68
#